data_ac4db0985f3baf8ee1f73b7d2beb4186
#
_entry.id   ac4db0985f3baf8ee1f73b7d2beb4186
#
_cell.length_a   1.000
_cell.length_b   1.000
_cell.length_c   1.000
_cell.angle_alpha   90.00
_cell.angle_beta   90.00
_cell.angle_gamma   90.00
#
_symmetry.space_group_name_H-M   'P 1'
#
loop_
_entity.id
_entity.type
_entity.pdbx_description
1 polymer ?
#
loop_
_entity_poly.entity_id
_entity_poly.type
_entity_poly.pdbx_seq_one_letter_code
_entity_poly.pdbx_strand_id
1 'polypeptide(L)'
;MKVDGGLGLSPNIEKIAKEARSQEERGYDGIWTAETSHDPFLPLTIAAEHTQNLELGTSIAVAFARNPMVLANIGWDLQALSKGRFNLGLGSQIKPHITKRFSMEWSKPAARMREMVSAMRAIWNTWMTGEKLEFRGDFYTHTLMTPFFTPDKGDLGDFGAPKVYLAGVGELMTQVAGEVCDGFIAHGFTTEKYLREVTLPNLAIGREKAGK
;
A
#
# COMPACT_ATOMS: atom_id res chain seq x y z
N MET A 1 17.98 8.83 -9.70
CA MET A 1 17.23 8.99 -8.44
C MET A 1 15.85 9.48 -8.83
N LYS A 2 14.77 8.86 -8.33
CA LYS A 2 13.42 9.36 -8.53
C LYS A 2 13.11 10.50 -7.57
N VAL A 3 12.30 11.46 -8.01
CA VAL A 3 11.84 12.59 -7.20
C VAL A 3 10.33 12.61 -7.22
N ASP A 4 9.73 12.39 -6.06
CA ASP A 4 8.28 12.30 -5.92
C ASP A 4 7.72 13.52 -5.19
N GLY A 5 6.47 13.88 -5.54
CA GLY A 5 5.71 14.94 -4.90
C GLY A 5 4.58 14.42 -4.01
N GLY A 6 4.00 15.33 -3.23
CA GLY A 6 2.76 15.07 -2.51
C GLY A 6 1.55 15.53 -3.31
N LEU A 7 0.47 14.77 -3.27
CA LEU A 7 -0.84 15.19 -3.78
C LEU A 7 -1.75 15.55 -2.61
N GLY A 8 -2.26 16.78 -2.61
CA GLY A 8 -3.13 17.27 -1.56
C GLY A 8 -4.46 16.53 -1.51
N LEU A 9 -4.94 16.22 -0.30
CA LEU A 9 -6.29 15.67 -0.13
C LEU A 9 -7.33 16.79 -0.24
N SER A 10 -8.24 16.63 -1.18
CA SER A 10 -9.32 17.60 -1.42
C SER A 10 -10.54 16.89 -2.00
N PRO A 11 -11.76 17.29 -1.66
CA PRO A 11 -12.95 16.81 -2.34
C PRO A 11 -13.20 17.51 -3.69
N ASN A 12 -12.34 18.43 -4.10
CA ASN A 12 -12.45 19.16 -5.37
C ASN A 12 -11.69 18.42 -6.49
N ILE A 13 -12.44 17.79 -7.38
CA ILE A 13 -11.92 16.99 -8.51
C ILE A 13 -11.02 17.80 -9.44
N GLU A 14 -11.45 19.03 -9.80
CA GLU A 14 -10.68 19.90 -10.72
C GLU A 14 -9.34 20.29 -10.11
N LYS A 15 -9.32 20.57 -8.80
CA LYS A 15 -8.08 20.89 -8.08
C LYS A 15 -7.12 19.71 -8.09
N ILE A 16 -7.61 18.51 -7.80
CA ILE A 16 -6.78 17.29 -7.82
C ILE A 16 -6.23 17.05 -9.23
N ALA A 17 -7.08 17.10 -10.25
CA ALA A 17 -6.68 16.88 -11.63
C ALA A 17 -5.62 17.89 -12.09
N LYS A 18 -5.80 19.17 -11.75
CA LYS A 18 -4.83 20.23 -12.06
C LYS A 18 -3.50 20.02 -11.35
N GLU A 19 -3.53 19.67 -10.06
CA GLU A 19 -2.32 19.44 -9.28
C GLU A 19 -1.54 18.23 -9.81
N ALA A 20 -2.21 17.12 -10.11
CA ALA A 20 -1.59 15.92 -10.66
C ALA A 20 -0.90 16.21 -12.00
N ARG A 21 -1.59 16.86 -12.95
CA ARG A 21 -0.98 17.28 -14.22
C ARG A 21 0.22 18.20 -14.04
N SER A 22 0.09 19.17 -13.14
CA SER A 22 1.20 20.10 -12.85
C SER A 22 2.44 19.41 -12.30
N GLN A 23 2.28 18.36 -11.48
CA GLN A 23 3.40 17.55 -10.98
C GLN A 23 4.08 16.80 -12.13
N GLU A 24 3.30 16.18 -13.02
CA GLU A 24 3.83 15.49 -14.19
C GLU A 24 4.58 16.44 -15.13
N GLU A 25 4.00 17.61 -15.45
CA GLU A 25 4.63 18.65 -16.28
C GLU A 25 5.94 19.19 -15.70
N ARG A 26 6.08 19.20 -14.36
CA ARG A 26 7.31 19.57 -13.66
C ARG A 26 8.36 18.47 -13.64
N GLY A 27 8.06 17.28 -14.14
CA GLY A 27 8.98 16.16 -14.23
C GLY A 27 9.16 15.37 -12.94
N TYR A 28 8.18 15.38 -12.03
CA TYR A 28 8.17 14.43 -10.93
C TYR A 28 7.98 13.00 -11.44
N ASP A 29 8.58 12.02 -10.74
CA ASP A 29 8.48 10.60 -11.09
C ASP A 29 7.21 9.97 -10.50
N GLY A 30 6.73 10.47 -9.36
CA GLY A 30 5.55 9.97 -8.68
C GLY A 30 4.86 10.99 -7.78
N ILE A 31 3.64 10.68 -7.39
CA ILE A 31 2.86 11.47 -6.42
C ILE A 31 2.22 10.57 -5.37
N TRP A 32 2.19 11.06 -4.15
CA TRP A 32 1.77 10.29 -2.98
C TRP A 32 0.73 11.04 -2.16
N THR A 33 -0.27 10.31 -1.68
CA THR A 33 -1.30 10.82 -0.76
C THR A 33 -1.09 10.30 0.65
N ALA A 34 -1.41 11.11 1.67
CA ALA A 34 -1.36 10.68 3.07
C ALA A 34 -2.77 10.68 3.67
N GLU A 35 -3.21 9.58 4.27
CA GLU A 35 -4.52 9.50 4.92
C GLU A 35 -4.57 10.36 6.19
N THR A 36 -5.27 11.49 6.10
CA THR A 36 -5.45 12.43 7.20
C THR A 36 -6.92 12.73 7.45
N SER A 37 -7.46 13.80 6.87
CA SER A 37 -8.86 14.21 6.98
C SER A 37 -9.78 13.59 5.91
N HIS A 38 -9.21 13.07 4.83
CA HIS A 38 -9.92 12.44 3.71
C HIS A 38 -9.34 11.08 3.37
N ASP A 39 -10.08 10.30 2.58
CA ASP A 39 -9.63 9.02 2.05
C ASP A 39 -8.44 9.22 1.09
N PRO A 40 -7.37 8.41 1.20
CA PRO A 40 -6.16 8.60 0.41
C PRO A 40 -6.29 8.04 -1.03
N PHE A 41 -7.25 7.15 -1.31
CA PHE A 41 -7.37 6.47 -2.59
C PHE A 41 -8.16 7.26 -3.64
N LEU A 42 -9.21 7.97 -3.21
CA LEU A 42 -10.08 8.72 -4.13
C LEU A 42 -9.33 9.76 -4.97
N PRO A 43 -8.38 10.56 -4.43
CA PRO A 43 -7.58 11.47 -5.24
C PRO A 43 -6.70 10.76 -6.27
N LEU A 44 -6.22 9.55 -5.96
CA LEU A 44 -5.38 8.79 -6.87
C LEU A 44 -6.15 8.26 -8.07
N THR A 45 -7.44 7.96 -7.94
CA THR A 45 -8.30 7.62 -9.07
C THR A 45 -8.37 8.76 -10.09
N ILE A 46 -8.54 10.00 -9.59
CA ILE A 46 -8.56 11.20 -10.44
C ILE A 46 -7.18 11.44 -11.07
N ALA A 47 -6.12 11.29 -10.30
CA ALA A 47 -4.75 11.43 -10.80
C ALA A 47 -4.42 10.38 -11.88
N ALA A 48 -4.88 9.14 -11.72
CA ALA A 48 -4.70 8.07 -12.70
C ALA A 48 -5.26 8.43 -14.06
N GLU A 49 -6.47 9.03 -14.11
CA GLU A 49 -7.13 9.49 -15.32
C GLU A 49 -6.42 10.68 -15.99
N HIS A 50 -5.82 11.56 -15.19
CA HIS A 50 -5.28 12.83 -15.66
C HIS A 50 -3.75 12.87 -15.81
N THR A 51 -3.07 11.74 -15.67
CA THR A 51 -1.61 11.59 -15.83
C THR A 51 -1.29 10.33 -16.63
N GLN A 52 -0.10 10.29 -17.26
CA GLN A 52 0.31 9.15 -18.08
C GLN A 52 1.51 8.40 -17.53
N ASN A 53 2.43 9.08 -16.86
CA ASN A 53 3.73 8.53 -16.47
C ASN A 53 3.98 8.51 -14.97
N LEU A 54 3.30 9.37 -14.19
CA LEU A 54 3.50 9.45 -12.75
C LEU A 54 3.17 8.12 -12.05
N GLU A 55 4.09 7.64 -11.24
CA GLU A 55 3.76 6.64 -10.23
C GLU A 55 2.78 7.26 -9.21
N LEU A 56 1.79 6.48 -8.81
CA LEU A 56 0.75 6.90 -7.87
C LEU A 56 0.84 6.06 -6.61
N GLY A 57 0.81 6.67 -5.44
CA GLY A 57 0.91 5.88 -4.23
C GLY A 57 0.27 6.51 -3.01
N THR A 58 0.11 5.69 -1.98
CA THR A 58 -0.29 6.15 -0.65
C THR A 58 0.91 6.17 0.29
N SER A 59 1.12 7.27 1.00
CA SER A 59 2.17 7.42 2.02
C SER A 59 1.60 8.08 3.29
N ILE A 60 0.78 7.41 3.99
CA ILE A 60 0.33 6.02 3.91
C ILE A 60 -1.21 5.96 3.95
N ALA A 61 -1.75 4.83 3.48
CA ALA A 61 -3.10 4.41 3.86
C ALA A 61 -3.06 3.65 5.19
N VAL A 62 -4.05 3.92 6.06
CA VAL A 62 -4.12 3.28 7.39
C VAL A 62 -4.61 1.84 7.27
N ALA A 63 -3.69 0.90 7.36
CA ALA A 63 -3.95 -0.51 7.14
C ALA A 63 -4.97 -1.09 8.13
N PHE A 64 -4.79 -0.83 9.44
CA PHE A 64 -5.63 -1.43 10.49
C PHE A 64 -7.03 -0.82 10.63
N ALA A 65 -7.35 0.21 9.85
CA ALA A 65 -8.72 0.68 9.67
C ALA A 65 -9.50 -0.16 8.62
N ARG A 66 -8.84 -1.07 7.92
CA ARG A 66 -9.35 -1.87 6.80
C ARG A 66 -9.02 -3.34 6.99
N ASN A 67 -9.57 -4.20 6.14
CA ASN A 67 -9.19 -5.61 6.09
C ASN A 67 -8.46 -5.95 4.77
N PRO A 68 -7.76 -7.11 4.69
CA PRO A 68 -7.00 -7.49 3.51
C PRO A 68 -7.81 -7.52 2.21
N MET A 69 -9.06 -8.01 2.23
CA MET A 69 -9.90 -8.11 1.04
C MET A 69 -10.25 -6.72 0.48
N VAL A 70 -10.62 -5.77 1.35
CA VAL A 70 -10.93 -4.39 0.93
C VAL A 70 -9.69 -3.72 0.32
N LEU A 71 -8.52 -3.89 0.95
CA LEU A 71 -7.27 -3.33 0.41
C LEU A 71 -6.85 -4.01 -0.90
N ALA A 72 -7.10 -5.31 -1.01
CA ALA A 72 -6.81 -6.05 -2.25
C ALA A 72 -7.68 -5.56 -3.41
N ASN A 73 -8.99 -5.33 -3.20
CA ASN A 73 -9.89 -4.76 -4.21
C ASN A 73 -9.42 -3.36 -4.63
N ILE A 74 -9.21 -2.46 -3.67
CA ILE A 74 -8.75 -1.08 -3.96
C ILE A 74 -7.43 -1.10 -4.73
N GLY A 75 -6.48 -1.94 -4.29
CA GLY A 75 -5.19 -2.07 -4.96
C GLY A 75 -5.31 -2.57 -6.40
N TRP A 76 -6.16 -3.57 -6.63
CA TRP A 76 -6.44 -4.10 -7.96
C TRP A 76 -7.03 -3.04 -8.89
N ASP A 77 -8.09 -2.37 -8.44
CA ASP A 77 -8.78 -1.36 -9.24
C ASP A 77 -7.86 -0.18 -9.57
N LEU A 78 -7.11 0.33 -8.60
CA LEU A 78 -6.16 1.42 -8.85
C LEU A 78 -4.99 1.00 -9.75
N GLN A 79 -4.53 -0.25 -9.65
CA GLN A 79 -3.49 -0.78 -10.54
C GLN A 79 -3.99 -0.84 -12.00
N ALA A 80 -5.22 -1.31 -12.21
CA ALA A 80 -5.86 -1.34 -13.51
C ALA A 80 -6.07 0.08 -14.06
N LEU A 81 -6.73 0.95 -13.30
CA LEU A 81 -7.02 2.34 -13.68
C LEU A 81 -5.76 3.14 -14.01
N SER A 82 -4.69 2.92 -13.24
CA SER A 82 -3.42 3.60 -13.47
C SER A 82 -2.51 2.93 -14.51
N LYS A 83 -2.94 1.81 -15.09
CA LYS A 83 -2.14 1.04 -16.05
C LYS A 83 -0.79 0.64 -15.48
N GLY A 84 -0.80 0.04 -14.27
CA GLY A 84 0.39 -0.51 -13.63
C GLY A 84 1.23 0.50 -12.83
N ARG A 85 0.77 1.73 -12.65
CA ARG A 85 1.52 2.79 -11.97
C ARG A 85 1.24 2.91 -10.47
N PHE A 86 0.34 2.10 -9.90
CA PHE A 86 -0.07 2.22 -8.51
C PHE A 86 0.86 1.46 -7.55
N ASN A 87 1.23 2.11 -6.46
CA ASN A 87 1.99 1.57 -5.34
C ASN A 87 1.16 1.69 -4.06
N LEU A 88 0.86 0.58 -3.40
CA LEU A 88 0.07 0.55 -2.17
C LEU A 88 0.99 0.75 -0.96
N GLY A 89 1.07 1.99 -0.47
CA GLY A 89 1.82 2.32 0.73
C GLY A 89 0.95 2.23 1.98
N LEU A 90 1.31 1.36 2.91
CA LEU A 90 0.57 1.05 4.12
C LEU A 90 1.30 1.49 5.38
N GLY A 91 0.55 1.78 6.43
CA GLY A 91 1.07 2.00 7.78
C GLY A 91 0.07 1.55 8.84
N SER A 92 0.57 1.15 10.00
CA SER A 92 -0.26 0.69 11.11
C SER A 92 -1.05 1.81 11.78
N GLN A 93 -0.62 3.05 11.65
CA GLN A 93 -1.03 4.18 12.47
C GLN A 93 -0.69 3.91 13.97
N ILE A 94 -1.07 4.79 14.87
CA ILE A 94 -0.89 4.63 16.31
C ILE A 94 -2.15 4.09 16.99
N LYS A 95 -1.98 3.36 18.10
CA LYS A 95 -3.06 2.72 18.84
C LYS A 95 -4.27 3.64 19.09
N PRO A 96 -4.12 4.89 19.59
CA PRO A 96 -5.27 5.76 19.86
C PRO A 96 -6.14 6.05 18.62
N HIS A 97 -5.52 6.24 17.44
CA HIS A 97 -6.28 6.44 16.22
C HIS A 97 -7.03 5.18 15.80
N ILE A 98 -6.39 4.01 15.87
CA ILE A 98 -7.06 2.74 15.53
C ILE A 98 -8.22 2.46 16.46
N THR A 99 -8.01 2.58 17.79
CA THR A 99 -9.04 2.19 18.76
C THR A 99 -10.14 3.23 18.97
N LYS A 100 -9.81 4.54 18.92
CA LYS A 100 -10.75 5.61 19.27
C LYS A 100 -11.35 6.33 18.07
N ARG A 101 -10.57 6.44 16.95
CA ARG A 101 -11.06 7.09 15.72
C ARG A 101 -11.70 6.08 14.76
N PHE A 102 -11.07 4.93 14.57
CA PHE A 102 -11.56 3.89 13.66
C PHE A 102 -12.38 2.80 14.35
N SER A 103 -12.42 2.77 15.69
CA SER A 103 -13.13 1.75 16.49
C SER A 103 -12.70 0.32 16.15
N MET A 104 -11.41 0.12 15.87
CA MET A 104 -10.84 -1.18 15.50
C MET A 104 -9.93 -1.71 16.60
N GLU A 105 -9.76 -3.03 16.64
CA GLU A 105 -8.87 -3.69 17.57
C GLU A 105 -7.40 -3.39 17.28
N TRP A 106 -6.62 -3.22 18.36
CA TRP A 106 -5.17 -3.09 18.30
C TRP A 106 -4.47 -4.24 19.01
N SER A 107 -3.79 -5.09 18.26
CA SER A 107 -3.01 -6.20 18.83
C SER A 107 -1.81 -6.51 17.94
N LYS A 108 -0.67 -6.86 18.54
CA LYS A 108 0.55 -7.38 17.89
C LYS A 108 0.84 -6.75 16.51
N PRO A 109 1.09 -5.43 16.38
CA PRO A 109 1.02 -4.71 15.11
C PRO A 109 1.97 -5.25 14.02
N ALA A 110 3.17 -5.68 14.35
CA ALA A 110 4.11 -6.23 13.37
C ALA A 110 3.64 -7.58 12.81
N ALA A 111 3.21 -8.51 13.68
CA ALA A 111 2.69 -9.81 13.25
C ALA A 111 1.41 -9.66 12.42
N ARG A 112 0.48 -8.79 12.88
CA ARG A 112 -0.76 -8.50 12.16
C ARG A 112 -0.50 -7.86 10.79
N MET A 113 0.49 -6.96 10.67
CA MET A 113 0.85 -6.35 9.39
C MET A 113 1.46 -7.35 8.41
N ARG A 114 2.36 -8.24 8.90
CA ARG A 114 2.90 -9.34 8.09
C ARG A 114 1.76 -10.16 7.50
N GLU A 115 0.83 -10.57 8.34
CA GLU A 115 -0.29 -11.41 7.93
C GLU A 115 -1.25 -10.68 6.98
N MET A 116 -1.51 -9.39 7.20
CA MET A 116 -2.32 -8.56 6.31
C MET A 116 -1.75 -8.52 4.89
N VAL A 117 -0.46 -8.25 4.76
CA VAL A 117 0.21 -8.22 3.44
C VAL A 117 0.21 -9.61 2.79
N SER A 118 0.48 -10.66 3.56
CA SER A 118 0.46 -12.04 3.07
C SER A 118 -0.95 -12.46 2.60
N ALA A 119 -1.99 -12.06 3.33
CA ALA A 119 -3.37 -12.29 2.96
C ALA A 119 -3.76 -11.58 1.65
N MET A 120 -3.38 -10.31 1.48
CA MET A 120 -3.60 -9.59 0.22
C MET A 120 -2.90 -10.28 -0.96
N ARG A 121 -1.65 -10.72 -0.77
CA ARG A 121 -0.92 -11.45 -1.81
C ARG A 121 -1.60 -12.78 -2.18
N ALA A 122 -2.12 -13.52 -1.20
CA ALA A 122 -2.90 -14.74 -1.45
C ALA A 122 -4.19 -14.45 -2.23
N ILE A 123 -4.88 -13.36 -1.90
CA ILE A 123 -6.08 -12.92 -2.63
C ILE A 123 -5.73 -12.57 -4.08
N TRP A 124 -4.72 -11.74 -4.32
CA TRP A 124 -4.26 -11.39 -5.68
C TRP A 124 -3.78 -12.62 -6.46
N ASN A 125 -3.06 -13.54 -5.80
CA ASN A 125 -2.65 -14.79 -6.45
C ASN A 125 -3.86 -15.58 -6.94
N THR A 126 -4.88 -15.73 -6.09
CA THR A 126 -6.15 -16.40 -6.48
C THR A 126 -6.77 -15.72 -7.71
N TRP A 127 -6.82 -14.39 -7.75
CA TRP A 127 -7.39 -13.67 -8.90
C TRP A 127 -6.56 -13.81 -10.18
N MET A 128 -5.23 -13.84 -10.07
CA MET A 128 -4.34 -13.98 -11.22
C MET A 128 -4.27 -15.41 -11.75
N THR A 129 -4.28 -16.40 -10.87
CA THR A 129 -4.03 -17.82 -11.25
C THR A 129 -5.30 -18.67 -11.38
N GLY A 130 -6.39 -18.26 -10.70
CA GLY A 130 -7.58 -19.08 -10.54
C GLY A 130 -7.46 -20.18 -9.46
N GLU A 131 -6.34 -20.23 -8.74
CA GLU A 131 -6.17 -21.15 -7.61
C GLU A 131 -7.17 -20.83 -6.49
N LYS A 132 -7.56 -21.88 -5.75
CA LYS A 132 -8.47 -21.74 -4.62
C LYS A 132 -7.88 -20.80 -3.56
N LEU A 133 -8.68 -19.84 -3.09
CA LEU A 133 -8.30 -19.01 -1.96
C LEU A 133 -8.31 -19.84 -0.67
N GLU A 134 -7.14 -20.02 -0.07
CA GLU A 134 -6.96 -20.81 1.15
C GLU A 134 -5.92 -20.11 2.05
N PHE A 135 -6.32 -19.02 2.68
CA PHE A 135 -5.49 -18.28 3.63
C PHE A 135 -6.06 -18.40 5.04
N ARG A 136 -5.26 -18.93 5.98
CA ARG A 136 -5.63 -19.10 7.39
C ARG A 136 -4.49 -18.63 8.27
N GLY A 137 -4.71 -17.52 8.96
CA GLY A 137 -3.75 -16.95 9.88
C GLY A 137 -4.34 -16.72 11.28
N ASP A 138 -3.57 -16.07 12.13
CA ASP A 138 -3.98 -15.72 13.50
C ASP A 138 -4.96 -14.54 13.55
N PHE A 139 -4.88 -13.65 12.56
CA PHE A 139 -5.65 -12.40 12.50
C PHE A 139 -6.67 -12.39 11.36
N TYR A 140 -6.39 -13.09 10.27
CA TYR A 140 -7.22 -13.07 9.06
C TYR A 140 -7.42 -14.47 8.50
N THR A 141 -8.65 -14.74 8.06
CA THR A 141 -9.00 -15.98 7.36
C THR A 141 -9.78 -15.61 6.10
N HIS A 142 -9.27 -16.03 4.94
CA HIS A 142 -9.88 -15.84 3.64
C HIS A 142 -9.91 -17.19 2.90
N THR A 143 -11.09 -17.81 2.81
CA THR A 143 -11.26 -19.15 2.23
C THR A 143 -12.43 -19.23 1.27
N LEU A 144 -13.05 -18.09 0.98
CA LEU A 144 -14.16 -18.01 0.04
C LEU A 144 -13.83 -17.03 -1.08
N MET A 145 -13.82 -17.52 -2.31
CA MET A 145 -13.80 -16.73 -3.54
C MET A 145 -14.67 -17.45 -4.56
N THR A 146 -15.66 -16.77 -5.08
CA THR A 146 -16.54 -17.32 -6.12
C THR A 146 -16.34 -16.54 -7.42
N PRO A 147 -16.66 -17.12 -8.59
CA PRO A 147 -16.46 -16.43 -9.87
C PRO A 147 -17.12 -15.04 -9.94
N PHE A 148 -18.26 -14.87 -9.27
CA PHE A 148 -18.98 -13.59 -9.25
C PHE A 148 -18.19 -12.47 -8.52
N PHE A 149 -17.34 -12.81 -7.56
CA PHE A 149 -16.54 -11.85 -6.77
C PHE A 149 -15.07 -11.84 -7.21
N THR A 150 -14.72 -12.54 -8.27
CA THR A 150 -13.36 -12.56 -8.82
C THR A 150 -13.26 -11.51 -9.92
N PRO A 151 -12.40 -10.49 -9.80
CA PRO A 151 -12.17 -9.53 -10.87
C PRO A 151 -11.55 -10.21 -12.09
N ASP A 152 -11.75 -9.64 -13.27
CA ASP A 152 -11.13 -10.16 -14.49
C ASP A 152 -9.61 -9.87 -14.44
N LYS A 153 -8.81 -10.94 -14.58
CA LYS A 153 -7.34 -10.77 -14.65
C LYS A 153 -6.90 -9.95 -15.85
N GLY A 154 -7.71 -9.88 -16.89
CA GLY A 154 -7.49 -9.03 -18.07
C GLY A 154 -7.47 -7.54 -17.75
N ASP A 155 -8.11 -7.12 -16.64
CA ASP A 155 -8.11 -5.73 -16.20
C ASP A 155 -6.69 -5.22 -15.89
N LEU A 156 -5.81 -6.09 -15.39
CA LEU A 156 -4.42 -5.73 -15.09
C LEU A 156 -3.49 -5.84 -16.32
N GLY A 157 -3.90 -6.46 -17.41
CA GLY A 157 -3.01 -6.72 -18.55
C GLY A 157 -1.72 -7.42 -18.09
N ASP A 158 -0.57 -6.88 -18.50
CA ASP A 158 0.76 -7.40 -18.13
C ASP A 158 1.35 -6.74 -16.86
N PHE A 159 0.62 -5.87 -16.18
CA PHE A 159 1.16 -5.07 -15.07
C PHE A 159 1.33 -5.88 -13.77
N GLY A 160 0.52 -6.91 -13.57
CA GLY A 160 0.48 -7.69 -12.34
C GLY A 160 -0.09 -6.93 -11.15
N ALA A 161 -0.11 -7.56 -9.97
CA ALA A 161 -0.60 -6.96 -8.75
C ALA A 161 0.24 -5.73 -8.33
N PRO A 162 -0.36 -4.77 -7.60
CA PRO A 162 0.37 -3.58 -7.16
C PRO A 162 1.51 -3.93 -6.20
N LYS A 163 2.57 -3.13 -6.24
CA LYS A 163 3.64 -3.21 -5.24
C LYS A 163 3.11 -2.72 -3.89
N VAL A 164 3.57 -3.38 -2.83
CA VAL A 164 3.23 -3.02 -1.45
C VAL A 164 4.45 -2.38 -0.78
N TYR A 165 4.28 -1.16 -0.32
CA TYR A 165 5.25 -0.41 0.48
C TYR A 165 4.77 -0.35 1.92
N LEU A 166 5.67 -0.44 2.89
CA LEU A 166 5.32 -0.37 4.29
C LEU A 166 6.09 0.74 5.00
N ALA A 167 5.36 1.61 5.69
CA ALA A 167 5.95 2.57 6.60
C ALA A 167 6.16 1.96 7.99
N GLY A 168 7.31 2.19 8.56
CA GLY A 168 7.64 1.74 9.91
C GLY A 168 8.75 2.58 10.54
N VAL A 169 8.75 2.65 11.87
CA VAL A 169 9.80 3.34 12.63
C VAL A 169 10.53 2.40 13.58
N GLY A 170 9.91 1.31 14.01
CA GLY A 170 10.49 0.33 14.93
C GLY A 170 11.07 -0.88 14.20
N GLU A 171 12.02 -1.57 14.81
CA GLU A 171 12.75 -2.70 14.25
C GLU A 171 11.84 -3.80 13.70
N LEU A 172 10.86 -4.26 14.49
CA LEU A 172 9.98 -5.35 14.08
C LEU A 172 9.13 -5.02 12.84
N MET A 173 8.61 -3.79 12.74
CA MET A 173 7.83 -3.37 11.58
C MET A 173 8.73 -3.21 10.35
N THR A 174 9.96 -2.75 10.54
CA THR A 174 10.97 -2.66 9.49
C THR A 174 11.38 -4.04 8.98
N GLN A 175 11.53 -5.04 9.87
CA GLN A 175 11.76 -6.42 9.45
C GLN A 175 10.60 -6.97 8.63
N VAL A 176 9.35 -6.69 9.03
CA VAL A 176 8.15 -7.08 8.26
C VAL A 176 8.19 -6.46 6.85
N ALA A 177 8.59 -5.19 6.73
CA ALA A 177 8.75 -4.56 5.41
C ALA A 177 9.76 -5.33 4.53
N GLY A 178 10.92 -5.69 5.08
CA GLY A 178 11.92 -6.48 4.35
C GLY A 178 11.42 -7.88 3.99
N GLU A 179 10.60 -8.50 4.83
CA GLU A 179 10.13 -9.88 4.67
C GLU A 179 9.03 -10.00 3.59
N VAL A 180 7.97 -9.17 3.67
CA VAL A 180 6.76 -9.36 2.87
C VAL A 180 6.42 -8.24 1.91
N CYS A 181 7.11 -7.09 1.95
CA CYS A 181 6.82 -5.95 1.09
C CYS A 181 7.83 -5.78 -0.06
N ASP A 182 7.48 -4.92 -1.01
CA ASP A 182 8.32 -4.58 -2.16
C ASP A 182 9.17 -3.34 -1.90
N GLY A 183 8.77 -2.53 -0.91
CA GLY A 183 9.49 -1.32 -0.54
C GLY A 183 9.20 -0.86 0.89
N PHE A 184 9.98 0.13 1.33
CA PHE A 184 9.90 0.73 2.65
C PHE A 184 9.73 2.25 2.54
N ILE A 185 8.84 2.82 3.35
CA ILE A 185 8.62 4.26 3.45
C ILE A 185 9.21 4.74 4.79
N ALA A 186 10.32 5.46 4.73
CA ALA A 186 10.93 6.06 5.92
C ALA A 186 10.11 7.26 6.39
N HIS A 187 9.97 7.41 7.72
CA HIS A 187 9.31 8.58 8.29
C HIS A 187 10.15 9.85 8.07
N GLY A 188 9.51 10.98 7.78
CA GLY A 188 10.20 12.24 7.48
C GLY A 188 11.10 12.79 8.60
N PHE A 189 10.97 12.31 9.84
CA PHE A 189 11.87 12.64 10.95
C PHE A 189 13.02 11.65 11.14
N THR A 190 13.15 10.65 10.26
CA THR A 190 14.22 9.68 10.35
C THR A 190 15.55 10.30 9.94
N THR A 191 16.57 10.22 10.82
CA THR A 191 17.90 10.71 10.53
C THR A 191 18.70 9.72 9.66
N GLU A 192 19.72 10.22 8.95
CA GLU A 192 20.64 9.36 8.20
C GLU A 192 21.29 8.29 9.10
N LYS A 193 21.69 8.68 10.31
CA LYS A 193 22.27 7.77 11.29
C LYS A 193 21.31 6.61 11.60
N TYR A 194 20.02 6.92 11.89
CA TYR A 194 19.02 5.91 12.18
C TYR A 194 18.74 5.01 10.97
N LEU A 195 18.73 5.57 9.76
CA LEU A 195 18.59 4.79 8.53
C LEU A 195 19.73 3.76 8.39
N ARG A 196 20.98 4.18 8.60
CA ARG A 196 22.14 3.31 8.44
C ARG A 196 22.29 2.28 9.55
N GLU A 197 22.09 2.69 10.81
CA GLU A 197 22.39 1.83 11.97
C GLU A 197 21.21 0.95 12.39
N VAL A 198 19.96 1.34 12.08
CA VAL A 198 18.76 0.62 12.52
C VAL A 198 17.91 0.15 11.34
N THR A 199 17.50 1.06 10.45
CA THR A 199 16.52 0.73 9.41
C THR A 199 17.10 -0.28 8.39
N LEU A 200 18.24 0.01 7.78
CA LEU A 200 18.82 -0.85 6.75
C LEU A 200 19.18 -2.25 7.30
N PRO A 201 19.80 -2.41 8.48
CA PRO A 201 20.03 -3.73 9.06
C PRO A 201 18.74 -4.52 9.31
N ASN A 202 17.68 -3.87 9.80
CA ASN A 202 16.42 -4.55 10.04
C ASN A 202 15.67 -4.93 8.76
N LEU A 203 15.76 -4.13 7.71
CA LEU A 203 15.28 -4.52 6.37
C LEU A 203 16.03 -5.75 5.85
N ALA A 204 17.36 -5.80 6.03
CA ALA A 204 18.18 -6.94 5.64
C ALA A 204 17.77 -8.22 6.38
N ILE A 205 17.59 -8.15 7.70
CA ILE A 205 17.07 -9.27 8.51
C ILE A 205 15.71 -9.76 7.97
N GLY A 206 14.81 -8.84 7.62
CA GLY A 206 13.52 -9.21 7.04
C GLY A 206 13.65 -9.92 5.69
N ARG A 207 14.52 -9.42 4.81
CA ARG A 207 14.80 -10.04 3.51
C ARG A 207 15.40 -11.44 3.65
N GLU A 208 16.36 -11.61 4.56
CA GLU A 208 16.96 -12.92 4.85
C GLU A 208 15.91 -13.93 5.31
N LYS A 209 14.96 -13.53 6.19
CA LYS A 209 13.83 -14.37 6.60
C LYS A 209 12.96 -14.84 5.42
N ALA A 210 12.86 -14.04 4.38
CA ALA A 210 12.11 -14.34 3.16
C ALA A 210 12.96 -15.07 2.09
N GLY A 211 14.24 -15.35 2.35
CA GLY A 211 15.15 -15.95 1.39
C GLY A 211 15.52 -15.04 0.20
N LYS A 212 15.55 -13.71 0.43
CA LYS A 212 15.80 -12.68 -0.60
C LYS A 212 17.16 -12.01 -0.42
#